data_2df3bb3e70423a857982d072c196a3de
#
_entry.id   2df3bb3e70423a857982d072c196a3de
#
_cell.length_a   1.000
_cell.length_b   1.000
_cell.length_c   1.000
_cell.angle_alpha   90.00
_cell.angle_beta   90.00
_cell.angle_gamma   90.00
#
_symmetry.space_group_name_H-M   'P 1'
#
loop_
_entity.id
_entity.type
_entity.pdbx_description
1 polymer ?
#
loop_
_entity_poly.entity_id
_entity_poly.type
_entity_poly.pdbx_seq_one_letter_code
_entity_poly.pdbx_strand_id
1 'polypeptide(L)'
;KNDLVELIDIVLSDLEKNKFISDKYYSESKAKNLIQRGSSINKIRNYLLSKGVQSKYIKETIDKIKENNDDQDFFSAVKLCKKKRIGPSRTDENRPLFYKKDIGILARNGFSFETSQRIMDLSKDDYNKIISLL
;
A
#
# COMPACT_ATOMS: atom_id res chain seq x y z
N LYS A 1 12.79 -30.00 -38.74
CA LYS A 1 13.49 -28.82 -38.14
C LYS A 1 12.53 -27.69 -37.81
N ASN A 2 11.62 -27.35 -38.76
CA ASN A 2 10.67 -26.26 -38.55
C ASN A 2 9.66 -26.57 -37.43
N ASP A 3 9.24 -27.84 -37.33
CA ASP A 3 8.29 -28.29 -36.30
C ASP A 3 8.87 -28.15 -34.89
N LEU A 4 10.19 -28.42 -34.75
CA LEU A 4 10.87 -28.26 -33.45
C LEU A 4 10.97 -26.79 -33.05
N VAL A 5 11.29 -25.89 -33.98
CA VAL A 5 11.36 -24.46 -33.74
C VAL A 5 9.98 -23.91 -33.33
N GLU A 6 8.93 -24.31 -34.05
CA GLU A 6 7.56 -23.93 -33.72
C GLU A 6 7.16 -24.38 -32.31
N LEU A 7 7.51 -25.63 -31.97
CA LEU A 7 7.22 -26.17 -30.64
C LEU A 7 7.92 -25.39 -29.54
N ILE A 8 9.19 -25.02 -29.75
CA ILE A 8 9.96 -24.18 -28.79
C ILE A 8 9.30 -22.81 -28.63
N ASP A 9 8.89 -22.18 -29.73
CA ASP A 9 8.22 -20.88 -29.69
C ASP A 9 6.90 -20.93 -28.90
N ILE A 10 6.11 -22.00 -29.10
CA ILE A 10 4.86 -22.22 -28.36
C ILE A 10 5.14 -22.37 -26.87
N VAL A 11 6.13 -23.17 -26.48
CA VAL A 11 6.50 -23.39 -25.07
C VAL A 11 6.98 -22.09 -24.43
N LEU A 12 7.83 -21.31 -25.11
CA LEU A 12 8.30 -20.03 -24.61
C LEU A 12 7.15 -19.03 -24.43
N SER A 13 6.23 -18.99 -25.40
CA SER A 13 5.04 -18.14 -25.32
C SER A 13 4.15 -18.52 -24.15
N ASP A 14 3.94 -19.80 -23.90
CA ASP A 14 3.15 -20.29 -22.78
C ASP A 14 3.81 -19.98 -21.42
N LEU A 15 5.12 -20.14 -21.33
CA LEU A 15 5.88 -19.80 -20.12
C LEU A 15 5.78 -18.29 -19.80
N GLU A 16 5.90 -17.45 -20.83
CA GLU A 16 5.78 -16.02 -20.71
C GLU A 16 4.38 -15.61 -20.23
N LYS A 17 3.35 -16.19 -20.85
CA LYS A 17 1.95 -15.98 -20.50
C LYS A 17 1.67 -16.41 -19.06
N ASN A 18 2.18 -17.55 -18.63
CA ASN A 18 2.03 -18.03 -17.26
C ASN A 18 2.71 -17.12 -16.25
N LYS A 19 3.89 -16.59 -16.60
CA LYS A 19 4.58 -15.60 -15.76
C LYS A 19 3.73 -14.35 -15.57
N PHE A 20 3.13 -13.80 -16.62
CA PHE A 20 2.28 -12.61 -16.54
C PHE A 20 1.04 -12.84 -15.67
N ILE A 21 0.41 -13.99 -15.77
CA ILE A 21 -0.73 -14.37 -14.92
C ILE A 21 -0.28 -14.45 -13.45
N SER A 22 0.88 -15.07 -13.19
CA SER A 22 1.46 -15.16 -11.86
C SER A 22 1.79 -13.80 -11.27
N ASP A 23 2.37 -12.90 -12.06
CA ASP A 23 2.71 -11.54 -11.63
C ASP A 23 1.45 -10.75 -11.24
N LYS A 24 0.38 -10.86 -12.04
CA LYS A 24 -0.90 -10.22 -11.74
C LYS A 24 -1.49 -10.72 -10.43
N TYR A 25 -1.56 -12.04 -10.28
CA TYR A 25 -2.07 -12.67 -9.06
C TYR A 25 -1.24 -12.29 -7.84
N TYR A 26 0.09 -12.36 -7.97
CA TYR A 26 1.02 -11.98 -6.91
C TYR A 26 0.82 -10.53 -6.48
N SER A 27 0.71 -9.61 -7.45
CA SER A 27 0.53 -8.18 -7.18
C SER A 27 -0.75 -7.91 -6.41
N GLU A 28 -1.86 -8.49 -6.83
CA GLU A 28 -3.16 -8.30 -6.19
C GLU A 28 -3.18 -8.88 -4.77
N SER A 29 -2.66 -10.09 -4.61
CA SER A 29 -2.59 -10.78 -3.32
C SER A 29 -1.69 -10.04 -2.35
N LYS A 30 -0.51 -9.61 -2.79
CA LYS A 30 0.46 -8.91 -1.94
C LYS A 30 -0.03 -7.52 -1.56
N ALA A 31 -0.63 -6.80 -2.50
CA ALA A 31 -1.20 -5.48 -2.24
C ALA A 31 -2.29 -5.56 -1.17
N LYS A 32 -3.19 -6.53 -1.28
CA LYS A 32 -4.25 -6.76 -0.28
C LYS A 32 -3.67 -7.00 1.11
N ASN A 33 -2.61 -7.81 1.19
CA ASN A 33 -1.92 -8.10 2.44
C ASN A 33 -1.29 -6.83 3.04
N LEU A 34 -0.59 -6.04 2.21
CA LEU A 34 0.07 -4.81 2.64
C LEU A 34 -0.94 -3.74 3.11
N ILE A 35 -2.09 -3.63 2.44
CA ILE A 35 -3.18 -2.74 2.86
C ILE A 35 -3.67 -3.12 4.25
N GLN A 36 -3.87 -4.40 4.51
CA GLN A 36 -4.30 -4.88 5.82
C GLN A 36 -3.30 -4.51 6.92
N ARG A 37 -2.02 -4.41 6.57
CA ARG A 37 -0.95 -3.99 7.49
C ARG A 37 -0.83 -2.48 7.66
N GLY A 38 -1.60 -1.69 6.94
CA GLY A 38 -1.54 -0.24 6.99
C GLY A 38 -0.46 0.39 6.12
N SER A 39 -0.06 -0.28 5.04
CA SER A 39 0.93 0.27 4.10
C SER A 39 0.30 1.33 3.19
N SER A 40 1.07 2.37 2.86
CA SER A 40 0.68 3.38 1.88
C SER A 40 0.70 2.81 0.47
N ILE A 41 0.00 3.46 -0.45
CA ILE A 41 0.04 3.12 -1.88
C ILE A 41 1.46 3.23 -2.43
N ASN A 42 2.22 4.26 -2.03
CA ASN A 42 3.61 4.40 -2.43
C ASN A 42 4.48 3.24 -1.95
N LYS A 43 4.29 2.80 -0.73
CA LYS A 43 5.02 1.65 -0.19
C LYS A 43 4.69 0.37 -0.93
N ILE A 44 3.42 0.16 -1.29
CA ILE A 44 2.97 -0.98 -2.09
C ILE A 44 3.63 -0.94 -3.47
N ARG A 45 3.61 0.21 -4.13
CA ARG A 45 4.25 0.40 -5.44
C ARG A 45 5.73 0.05 -5.39
N ASN A 46 6.46 0.61 -4.44
CA ASN A 46 7.90 0.39 -4.29
C ASN A 46 8.21 -1.07 -3.95
N TYR A 47 7.40 -1.70 -3.13
CA TYR A 47 7.55 -3.12 -2.83
C TYR A 47 7.41 -3.98 -4.08
N LEU A 48 6.37 -3.77 -4.88
CA LEU A 48 6.14 -4.53 -6.10
C LEU A 48 7.24 -4.29 -7.15
N LEU A 49 7.73 -3.05 -7.26
CA LEU A 49 8.88 -2.72 -8.11
C LEU A 49 10.11 -3.49 -7.67
N SER A 50 10.38 -3.57 -6.38
CA SER A 50 11.54 -4.29 -5.83
C SER A 50 11.48 -5.79 -6.09
N LYS A 51 10.29 -6.34 -6.29
CA LYS A 51 10.07 -7.75 -6.61
C LYS A 51 10.07 -8.04 -8.11
N GLY A 52 10.34 -7.03 -8.94
CA GLY A 52 10.43 -7.20 -10.38
C GLY A 52 9.08 -7.30 -11.10
N VAL A 53 7.99 -6.90 -10.44
CA VAL A 53 6.67 -6.86 -11.09
C VAL A 53 6.65 -5.78 -12.17
N GLN A 54 6.07 -6.09 -13.33
CA GLN A 54 5.98 -5.14 -14.43
C GLN A 54 5.08 -3.95 -14.07
N SER A 55 5.46 -2.77 -14.53
CA SER A 55 4.74 -1.52 -14.25
C SER A 55 3.27 -1.57 -14.61
N LYS A 56 2.91 -2.28 -15.67
CA LYS A 56 1.52 -2.47 -16.09
C LYS A 56 0.67 -3.11 -14.99
N TYR A 57 1.17 -4.17 -14.37
CA TYR A 57 0.43 -4.88 -13.31
C TYR A 57 0.40 -4.10 -12.01
N ILE A 58 1.47 -3.36 -11.72
CA ILE A 58 1.50 -2.45 -10.56
C ILE A 58 0.43 -1.38 -10.72
N LYS A 59 0.34 -0.76 -11.90
CA LYS A 59 -0.68 0.26 -12.17
C LYS A 59 -2.09 -0.29 -12.04
N GLU A 60 -2.36 -1.46 -12.63
CA GLU A 60 -3.67 -2.10 -12.54
C GLU A 60 -4.05 -2.40 -11.08
N THR A 61 -3.10 -2.89 -10.30
CA THR A 61 -3.30 -3.20 -8.88
C THR A 61 -3.64 -1.94 -8.08
N ILE A 62 -2.90 -0.86 -8.30
CA ILE A 62 -3.11 0.41 -7.61
C ILE A 62 -4.45 1.03 -8.02
N ASP A 63 -4.79 0.97 -9.30
CA ASP A 63 -6.08 1.47 -9.78
C ASP A 63 -7.25 0.74 -9.12
N LYS A 64 -7.15 -0.57 -8.94
CA LYS A 64 -8.16 -1.35 -8.21
C LYS A 64 -8.29 -0.93 -6.74
N ILE A 65 -7.17 -0.67 -6.09
CA ILE A 65 -7.18 -0.17 -4.71
C ILE A 65 -7.94 1.14 -4.63
N LYS A 66 -7.66 2.07 -5.54
CA LYS A 66 -8.29 3.39 -5.57
C LYS A 66 -9.77 3.33 -5.93
N GLU A 67 -10.17 2.39 -6.79
CA GLU A 67 -11.57 2.15 -7.12
C GLU A 67 -12.36 1.67 -5.90
N ASN A 68 -11.78 0.80 -5.08
CA ASN A 68 -12.42 0.30 -3.87
C ASN A 68 -12.52 1.37 -2.78
N ASN A 69 -11.50 2.23 -2.68
CA ASN A 69 -11.45 3.29 -1.68
C ASN A 69 -10.44 4.36 -2.10
N ASP A 70 -10.91 5.50 -2.58
CA ASP A 70 -10.05 6.64 -3.00
C ASP A 70 -9.28 7.23 -1.84
N ASP A 71 -9.73 7.03 -0.61
CA ASP A 71 -9.08 7.54 0.60
C ASP A 71 -8.30 6.44 1.35
N GLN A 72 -7.84 5.43 0.64
CA GLN A 72 -7.15 4.29 1.23
C GLN A 72 -5.94 4.69 2.06
N ASP A 73 -5.15 5.66 1.61
CA ASP A 73 -3.97 6.12 2.35
C ASP A 73 -4.34 6.71 3.71
N PHE A 74 -5.46 7.41 3.79
CA PHE A 74 -5.96 7.92 5.08
C PHE A 74 -6.20 6.77 6.07
N PHE A 75 -6.92 5.75 5.65
CA PHE A 75 -7.22 4.60 6.52
C PHE A 75 -5.96 3.79 6.85
N SER A 76 -5.05 3.63 5.90
CA SER A 76 -3.76 2.97 6.13
C SER A 76 -2.92 3.74 7.15
N ALA A 77 -2.91 5.06 7.05
CA ALA A 77 -2.20 5.92 8.02
C ALA A 77 -2.78 5.81 9.42
N VAL A 78 -4.10 5.74 9.55
CA VAL A 78 -4.76 5.51 10.85
C VAL A 78 -4.34 4.18 11.45
N LYS A 79 -4.31 3.12 10.66
CA LYS A 79 -3.83 1.81 11.09
C LYS A 79 -2.38 1.85 11.57
N LEU A 80 -1.53 2.55 10.84
CA LEU A 80 -0.13 2.71 11.22
C LEU A 80 0.02 3.45 12.53
N CYS A 81 -0.76 4.53 12.73
CA CYS A 81 -0.76 5.28 13.99
C CYS A 81 -1.17 4.41 15.17
N LYS A 82 -2.18 3.57 14.99
CA LYS A 82 -2.61 2.62 16.01
C LYS A 82 -1.50 1.62 16.35
N LYS A 83 -0.90 1.04 15.32
CA LYS A 83 0.14 0.01 15.47
C LYS A 83 1.38 0.56 16.16
N LYS A 84 1.84 1.75 15.74
CA LYS A 84 3.06 2.38 16.27
C LYS A 84 2.81 3.28 17.47
N ARG A 85 1.56 3.50 17.84
CA ARG A 85 1.16 4.37 18.96
C ARG A 85 1.68 5.79 18.77
N ILE A 86 1.48 6.34 17.59
CA ILE A 86 1.89 7.69 17.23
C ILE A 86 0.68 8.57 16.88
N GLY A 87 0.93 9.88 16.75
CA GLY A 87 -0.09 10.85 16.33
C GLY A 87 -1.31 10.86 17.25
N PRO A 88 -2.52 10.69 16.70
CA PRO A 88 -3.74 10.72 17.51
C PRO A 88 -3.87 9.57 18.52
N SER A 89 -3.02 8.55 18.41
CA SER A 89 -2.96 7.48 19.43
C SER A 89 -2.28 7.91 20.72
N ARG A 90 -1.50 8.99 20.69
CA ARG A 90 -0.83 9.52 21.87
C ARG A 90 -1.83 10.22 22.78
N THR A 91 -1.46 10.41 24.04
CA THR A 91 -2.22 11.27 24.95
C THR A 91 -2.21 12.72 24.43
N ASP A 92 -3.23 13.49 24.76
CA ASP A 92 -3.34 14.88 24.34
C ASP A 92 -2.13 15.72 24.75
N GLU A 93 -1.52 15.42 25.89
CA GLU A 93 -0.33 16.10 26.37
C GLU A 93 0.90 15.80 25.50
N ASN A 94 1.04 14.59 25.02
CA ASN A 94 2.20 14.13 24.24
C ASN A 94 2.09 14.43 22.75
N ARG A 95 0.88 14.62 22.22
CA ARG A 95 0.69 14.87 20.78
C ARG A 95 1.53 16.05 20.28
N PRO A 96 1.50 17.25 20.89
CA PRO A 96 2.31 18.36 20.39
C PRO A 96 3.80 18.13 20.57
N LEU A 97 4.23 17.42 21.61
CA LEU A 97 5.65 17.17 21.88
C LEU A 97 6.29 16.29 20.78
N PHE A 98 5.55 15.35 20.23
CA PHE A 98 6.05 14.40 19.23
C PHE A 98 5.54 14.67 17.81
N TYR A 99 4.93 15.84 17.59
CA TYR A 99 4.29 16.17 16.31
C TYR A 99 5.26 16.02 15.11
N LYS A 100 6.43 16.65 15.19
CA LYS A 100 7.43 16.59 14.11
C LYS A 100 7.94 15.18 13.88
N LYS A 101 8.19 14.45 14.95
CA LYS A 101 8.65 13.06 14.89
C LYS A 101 7.60 12.17 14.19
N ASP A 102 6.35 12.31 14.59
CA ASP A 102 5.27 11.48 14.08
C ASP A 102 4.98 11.78 12.61
N ILE A 103 4.98 13.05 12.19
CA ILE A 103 4.88 13.43 10.77
C ILE A 103 6.04 12.82 9.99
N GLY A 104 7.25 12.84 10.52
CA GLY A 104 8.41 12.23 9.88
C GLY A 104 8.25 10.72 9.69
N ILE A 105 7.67 10.03 10.67
CA ILE A 105 7.39 8.59 10.57
C ILE A 105 6.38 8.33 9.45
N LEU A 106 5.31 9.09 9.38
CA LEU A 106 4.30 8.96 8.33
C LEU A 106 4.91 9.21 6.94
N ALA A 107 5.73 10.25 6.80
CA ALA A 107 6.40 10.57 5.54
C ALA A 107 7.33 9.44 5.10
N ARG A 108 8.12 8.88 6.00
CA ARG A 108 9.02 7.74 5.70
C ARG A 108 8.26 6.48 5.30
N ASN A 109 7.01 6.35 5.73
CA ASN A 109 6.16 5.25 5.33
C ASN A 109 5.39 5.50 4.03
N GLY A 110 5.69 6.60 3.34
CA GLY A 110 5.17 6.89 2.01
C GLY A 110 3.87 7.67 1.96
N PHE A 111 3.40 8.21 3.10
CA PHE A 111 2.22 9.06 3.14
C PHE A 111 2.57 10.49 2.75
N SER A 112 1.69 11.15 1.99
CA SER A 112 1.86 12.55 1.62
C SER A 112 1.79 13.44 2.86
N PHE A 113 2.35 14.65 2.75
CA PHE A 113 2.25 15.66 3.80
C PHE A 113 0.78 15.99 4.11
N GLU A 114 -0.03 16.13 3.08
CA GLU A 114 -1.46 16.41 3.24
C GLU A 114 -2.17 15.31 4.03
N THR A 115 -1.97 14.05 3.67
CA THR A 115 -2.54 12.91 4.40
C THR A 115 -2.02 12.88 5.84
N SER A 116 -0.73 13.07 6.03
CA SER A 116 -0.10 13.07 7.36
C SER A 116 -0.69 14.17 8.24
N GLN A 117 -0.89 15.35 7.70
CA GLN A 117 -1.47 16.48 8.43
C GLN A 117 -2.93 16.21 8.81
N ARG A 118 -3.71 15.66 7.89
CA ARG A 118 -5.10 15.26 8.18
C ARG A 118 -5.17 14.30 9.36
N ILE A 119 -4.28 13.33 9.39
CA ILE A 119 -4.21 12.34 10.48
C ILE A 119 -3.82 13.01 11.78
N MET A 120 -2.79 13.85 11.76
CA MET A 120 -2.29 14.53 12.95
C MET A 120 -3.30 15.50 13.53
N ASP A 121 -4.21 16.04 12.72
CA ASP A 121 -5.24 16.99 13.14
C ASP A 121 -6.52 16.32 13.64
N LEU A 122 -6.62 14.99 13.54
CA LEU A 122 -7.80 14.27 14.03
C LEU A 122 -7.99 14.47 15.54
N SER A 123 -9.24 14.76 15.93
CA SER A 123 -9.61 14.71 17.34
C SER A 123 -9.54 13.27 17.85
N LYS A 124 -9.39 13.13 19.17
CA LYS A 124 -9.39 11.80 19.80
C LYS A 124 -10.70 11.07 19.54
N ASP A 125 -11.81 11.77 19.57
CA ASP A 125 -13.13 11.19 19.34
C ASP A 125 -13.25 10.69 17.90
N ASP A 126 -12.87 11.48 16.91
CA ASP A 126 -12.91 11.07 15.51
C ASP A 126 -11.96 9.92 15.24
N TYR A 127 -10.76 9.96 15.80
CA TYR A 127 -9.81 8.87 15.70
C TYR A 127 -10.39 7.57 16.24
N ASN A 128 -10.99 7.60 17.43
CA ASN A 128 -11.59 6.42 18.05
C ASN A 128 -12.76 5.87 17.22
N LYS A 129 -13.58 6.74 16.62
CA LYS A 129 -14.65 6.33 15.72
C LYS A 129 -14.11 5.59 14.50
N ILE A 130 -13.06 6.11 13.89
CA ILE A 130 -12.42 5.49 12.72
C ILE A 130 -11.85 4.13 13.11
N ILE A 131 -11.14 4.05 14.22
CA ILE A 131 -10.56 2.79 14.73
C ILE A 131 -11.64 1.72 14.92
N SER A 132 -12.81 2.11 15.41
CA SER A 132 -13.91 1.17 15.64
C SER A 132 -14.47 0.58 14.32
N LEU A 133 -14.25 1.25 13.19
CA LEU A 133 -14.67 0.78 11.86
C LEU A 133 -13.61 -0.11 11.17
N LEU A 134 -12.41 -0.09 11.67
CA LEU A 134 -11.32 -0.91 11.15
C LEU A 134 -11.24 -2.25 11.87
#